data_e08a5802a0f69b3980fb89bfee183a2f
#
_entry.id   e08a5802a0f69b3980fb89bfee183a2f
#
_cell.length_a   1.000
_cell.length_b   1.000
_cell.length_c   1.000
_cell.angle_alpha   90.00
_cell.angle_beta   90.00
_cell.angle_gamma   90.00
#
_symmetry.space_group_name_H-M   'P 1'
#
loop_
_entity.id
_entity.type
_entity.pdbx_description
1 polymer ?
#
loop_
_entity_poly.entity_id
_entity_poly.type
_entity_poly.pdbx_seq_one_letter_code
_entity_poly.pdbx_strand_id
1 'polypeptide(L)'
;MTLTKSSQQPECTPKEKANYMSNLSIELRWQRNEPDFQPGKYSAEHLVHYNDSYEVQVDAAPDWGGKPENTNPEQALASALSSCHMMTFLALAAKAGWPVASYHDYAEAHLGKNAKGQMSVTRIDLHPVVRFDHGFGIDAAALAKMQDRAHRYCFIANTLAESVEINIM
;
A
#
# COMPACT_ATOMS: atom_id res chain seq x y z
N MET A 1 -27.03 -1.20 -44.81
CA MET A 1 -25.56 -1.12 -44.71
C MET A 1 -25.22 -0.27 -43.47
N THR A 2 -25.01 -0.92 -42.36
CA THR A 2 -24.74 -0.28 -41.07
C THR A 2 -23.29 -0.54 -40.72
N LEU A 3 -22.48 0.51 -40.80
CA LEU A 3 -21.05 0.44 -40.44
C LEU A 3 -20.92 0.49 -38.91
N THR A 4 -20.59 -0.62 -38.31
CA THR A 4 -20.13 -0.71 -36.93
C THR A 4 -18.71 -0.15 -36.84
N LYS A 5 -18.53 1.06 -36.28
CA LYS A 5 -17.25 1.56 -35.91
C LYS A 5 -16.79 0.82 -34.66
N SER A 6 -15.84 -0.10 -34.83
CA SER A 6 -15.03 -0.64 -33.74
C SER A 6 -14.20 0.51 -33.14
N SER A 7 -14.49 0.90 -31.91
CA SER A 7 -13.66 1.81 -31.14
C SER A 7 -12.48 1.04 -30.56
N GLN A 8 -11.45 0.83 -31.37
CA GLN A 8 -10.14 0.41 -30.86
C GLN A 8 -9.53 1.62 -30.12
N GLN A 9 -9.42 1.51 -28.82
CA GLN A 9 -8.57 2.44 -28.05
C GLN A 9 -7.12 2.24 -28.46
N PRO A 10 -6.32 3.32 -28.56
CA PRO A 10 -4.91 3.20 -28.95
C PRO A 10 -4.16 2.37 -27.91
N GLU A 11 -3.63 1.22 -28.33
CA GLU A 11 -2.66 0.49 -27.53
C GLU A 11 -1.38 1.32 -27.43
N CYS A 12 -0.98 1.63 -26.19
CA CYS A 12 0.26 2.35 -25.91
C CYS A 12 1.46 1.50 -26.38
N THR A 13 2.25 2.04 -27.31
CA THR A 13 3.39 1.32 -27.87
C THR A 13 4.51 1.12 -26.84
N PRO A 14 5.37 0.07 -26.97
CA PRO A 14 6.48 -0.16 -26.03
C PRO A 14 7.45 1.02 -25.84
N LYS A 15 7.57 1.90 -26.86
CA LYS A 15 8.39 3.12 -26.80
C LYS A 15 7.72 4.24 -26.00
N GLU A 16 6.41 4.32 -25.98
CA GLU A 16 5.67 5.27 -25.15
C GLU A 16 5.69 4.84 -23.68
N LYS A 17 5.71 3.51 -23.41
CA LYS A 17 5.86 2.97 -22.03
C LYS A 17 7.20 3.38 -21.41
N ALA A 18 8.30 3.36 -22.13
CA ALA A 18 9.64 3.69 -21.62
C ALA A 18 9.78 5.17 -21.17
N ASN A 19 8.90 6.05 -21.63
CA ASN A 19 8.93 7.49 -21.29
C ASN A 19 8.01 7.87 -20.13
N TYR A 20 7.12 6.96 -19.66
CA TYR A 20 6.09 7.27 -18.68
C TYR A 20 6.37 6.75 -17.26
N MET A 21 7.22 5.74 -17.11
CA MET A 21 7.50 5.13 -15.81
C MET A 21 8.77 5.74 -15.19
N SER A 22 8.59 6.75 -14.35
CA SER A 22 9.64 7.10 -13.39
C SER A 22 9.77 6.00 -12.35
N ASN A 23 10.90 5.90 -11.63
CA ASN A 23 11.10 4.91 -10.56
C ASN A 23 10.06 4.99 -9.41
N LEU A 24 9.18 6.00 -9.43
CA LEU A 24 8.13 6.24 -8.43
C LEU A 24 6.73 6.29 -9.05
N SER A 25 6.54 5.66 -10.22
CA SER A 25 5.25 5.60 -10.91
C SER A 25 4.69 4.19 -10.94
N ILE A 26 3.39 4.11 -11.14
CA ILE A 26 2.65 2.87 -11.43
C ILE A 26 1.80 3.08 -12.68
N GLU A 27 1.37 2.00 -13.31
CA GLU A 27 0.32 2.02 -14.33
C GLU A 27 -0.88 1.24 -13.82
N LEU A 28 -2.09 1.82 -13.92
CA LEU A 28 -3.33 1.16 -13.58
C LEU A 28 -4.13 0.91 -14.85
N ARG A 29 -4.63 -0.33 -15.01
CA ARG A 29 -5.46 -0.74 -16.15
C ARG A 29 -6.75 -1.36 -15.67
N TRP A 30 -7.86 -0.73 -16.02
CA TRP A 30 -9.20 -1.27 -15.85
C TRP A 30 -9.90 -1.34 -17.19
N GLN A 31 -10.61 -2.42 -17.44
CA GLN A 31 -11.45 -2.59 -18.61
C GLN A 31 -12.79 -3.19 -18.20
N ARG A 32 -13.84 -2.61 -18.70
CA ARG A 32 -15.18 -3.14 -18.49
C ARG A 32 -15.34 -4.49 -19.19
N ASN A 33 -15.75 -5.50 -18.44
CA ASN A 33 -16.02 -6.85 -18.95
C ASN A 33 -17.52 -7.14 -19.09
N GLU A 34 -18.38 -6.38 -18.39
CA GLU A 34 -19.83 -6.52 -18.41
C GLU A 34 -20.45 -5.59 -19.45
N PRO A 35 -21.57 -6.00 -20.09
CA PRO A 35 -22.25 -5.17 -21.09
C PRO A 35 -22.84 -3.90 -20.47
N ASP A 36 -23.28 -3.95 -19.21
CA ASP A 36 -23.91 -2.87 -18.46
C ASP A 36 -22.89 -2.11 -17.60
N PHE A 37 -22.88 -0.79 -17.70
CA PHE A 37 -22.12 0.08 -16.82
C PHE A 37 -23.09 0.90 -15.95
N GLN A 38 -23.57 0.28 -14.90
CA GLN A 38 -24.50 0.89 -13.93
C GLN A 38 -23.98 0.66 -12.49
N PRO A 39 -24.36 1.52 -11.54
CA PRO A 39 -23.99 1.34 -10.15
C PRO A 39 -24.32 -0.08 -9.64
N GLY A 40 -23.32 -0.75 -9.06
CA GLY A 40 -23.44 -2.12 -8.55
C GLY A 40 -23.50 -3.23 -9.59
N LYS A 41 -23.30 -2.91 -10.89
CA LYS A 41 -23.34 -3.89 -11.99
C LYS A 41 -22.02 -4.02 -12.76
N TYR A 42 -20.96 -3.38 -12.32
CA TYR A 42 -19.64 -3.51 -12.92
C TYR A 42 -18.64 -4.02 -11.87
N SER A 43 -17.63 -4.74 -12.33
CA SER A 43 -16.49 -5.13 -11.50
C SER A 43 -15.52 -3.96 -11.36
N ALA A 44 -15.01 -3.74 -10.14
CA ALA A 44 -13.90 -2.82 -9.88
C ALA A 44 -12.53 -3.48 -10.04
N GLU A 45 -12.50 -4.77 -10.37
CA GLU A 45 -11.28 -5.56 -10.55
C GLU A 45 -10.39 -4.96 -11.63
N HIS A 46 -9.13 -4.71 -11.29
CA HIS A 46 -8.15 -4.08 -12.17
C HIS A 46 -6.73 -4.52 -11.87
N LEU A 47 -5.80 -4.20 -12.78
CA LEU A 47 -4.37 -4.48 -12.61
C LEU A 47 -3.60 -3.20 -12.27
N VAL A 48 -2.70 -3.32 -11.30
CA VAL A 48 -1.70 -2.30 -10.99
C VAL A 48 -0.31 -2.84 -11.30
N HIS A 49 0.36 -2.22 -12.27
CA HIS A 49 1.73 -2.55 -12.65
C HIS A 49 2.69 -1.63 -11.93
N TYR A 50 3.58 -2.19 -11.12
CA TYR A 50 4.64 -1.45 -10.42
C TYR A 50 5.90 -1.30 -11.29
N ASN A 51 6.17 -2.31 -12.14
CA ASN A 51 7.26 -2.33 -13.11
C ASN A 51 7.00 -3.42 -14.15
N ASP A 52 7.93 -3.60 -15.09
CA ASP A 52 7.79 -4.57 -16.18
C ASP A 52 7.65 -6.04 -15.74
N SER A 53 8.02 -6.36 -14.48
CA SER A 53 8.06 -7.73 -13.95
C SER A 53 7.09 -7.96 -12.80
N TYR A 54 6.42 -6.91 -12.30
CA TYR A 54 5.58 -7.03 -11.12
C TYR A 54 4.25 -6.28 -11.28
N GLU A 55 3.19 -7.05 -11.22
CA GLU A 55 1.81 -6.56 -11.24
C GLU A 55 0.98 -7.19 -10.12
N VAL A 56 -0.07 -6.52 -9.71
CA VAL A 56 -0.98 -6.96 -8.65
C VAL A 56 -2.42 -6.82 -9.11
N GLN A 57 -3.21 -7.87 -8.87
CA GLN A 57 -4.65 -7.84 -9.05
C GLN A 57 -5.29 -7.10 -7.87
N VAL A 58 -6.07 -6.08 -8.17
CA VAL A 58 -6.69 -5.19 -7.19
C VAL A 58 -8.20 -5.15 -7.40
N ASP A 59 -8.96 -5.08 -6.31
CA ASP A 59 -10.42 -4.90 -6.34
C ASP A 59 -10.84 -3.99 -5.18
N ALA A 60 -12.12 -3.74 -5.01
CA ALA A 60 -12.66 -3.15 -3.79
C ALA A 60 -12.41 -4.10 -2.60
N ALA A 61 -12.43 -3.57 -1.36
CA ALA A 61 -12.44 -4.44 -0.20
C ALA A 61 -13.72 -5.33 -0.20
N PRO A 62 -13.68 -6.54 0.40
CA PRO A 62 -14.81 -7.49 0.37
C PRO A 62 -16.11 -6.90 0.89
N ASP A 63 -16.08 -6.04 1.91
CA ASP A 63 -17.25 -5.34 2.45
C ASP A 63 -17.91 -4.39 1.44
N TRP A 64 -17.20 -4.06 0.37
CA TRP A 64 -17.65 -3.22 -0.74
C TRP A 64 -17.89 -4.02 -2.03
N GLY A 65 -17.96 -5.35 -1.92
CA GLY A 65 -18.28 -6.28 -3.00
C GLY A 65 -17.09 -6.73 -3.84
N GLY A 66 -15.86 -6.45 -3.42
CA GLY A 66 -14.64 -6.97 -4.05
C GLY A 66 -14.39 -8.44 -3.73
N LYS A 67 -13.51 -9.06 -4.51
CA LYS A 67 -13.11 -10.45 -4.33
C LYS A 67 -12.05 -10.56 -3.22
N PRO A 68 -12.21 -11.47 -2.26
CA PRO A 68 -11.28 -11.60 -1.12
C PRO A 68 -9.89 -12.11 -1.51
N GLU A 69 -9.73 -12.73 -2.69
CA GLU A 69 -8.45 -13.17 -3.22
C GLU A 69 -7.61 -12.02 -3.83
N ASN A 70 -8.25 -10.89 -4.13
CA ASN A 70 -7.57 -9.70 -4.65
C ASN A 70 -7.14 -8.79 -3.50
N THR A 71 -6.07 -8.02 -3.72
CA THR A 71 -5.74 -6.93 -2.79
C THR A 71 -6.69 -5.75 -2.98
N ASN A 72 -6.63 -4.78 -2.07
CA ASN A 72 -7.46 -3.56 -2.14
C ASN A 72 -6.63 -2.31 -1.82
N PRO A 73 -7.13 -1.10 -2.12
CA PRO A 73 -6.40 0.15 -1.88
C PRO A 73 -6.02 0.38 -0.41
N GLU A 74 -6.84 -0.07 0.52
CA GLU A 74 -6.59 0.07 1.96
C GLU A 74 -5.42 -0.80 2.40
N GLN A 75 -5.34 -2.04 1.90
CA GLN A 75 -4.18 -2.93 2.11
C GLN A 75 -2.92 -2.36 1.44
N ALA A 76 -3.03 -1.77 0.25
CA ALA A 76 -1.90 -1.15 -0.42
C ALA A 76 -1.35 0.03 0.40
N LEU A 77 -2.23 0.84 1.01
CA LEU A 77 -1.83 1.95 1.89
C LEU A 77 -1.15 1.44 3.17
N ALA A 78 -1.71 0.43 3.83
CA ALA A 78 -1.11 -0.21 5.01
C ALA A 78 0.26 -0.81 4.67
N SER A 79 0.37 -1.50 3.54
CA SER A 79 1.63 -2.06 3.04
C SER A 79 2.70 -0.99 2.78
N ALA A 80 2.31 0.14 2.18
CA ALA A 80 3.23 1.25 1.93
C ALA A 80 3.76 1.84 3.24
N LEU A 81 2.90 2.04 4.25
CA LEU A 81 3.29 2.54 5.56
C LEU A 81 4.19 1.56 6.29
N SER A 82 3.79 0.29 6.41
CA SER A 82 4.56 -0.77 7.08
C SER A 82 5.95 -0.94 6.47
N SER A 83 6.02 -1.04 5.14
CA SER A 83 7.29 -1.18 4.41
C SER A 83 8.21 0.02 4.61
N CYS A 84 7.69 1.25 4.53
CA CYS A 84 8.47 2.47 4.75
C CYS A 84 8.97 2.56 6.21
N HIS A 85 8.12 2.21 7.17
CA HIS A 85 8.48 2.18 8.59
C HIS A 85 9.59 1.14 8.85
N MET A 86 9.44 -0.09 8.34
CA MET A 86 10.45 -1.14 8.44
C MET A 86 11.80 -0.69 7.86
N MET A 87 11.82 -0.16 6.64
CA MET A 87 13.07 0.28 6.01
C MET A 87 13.76 1.38 6.82
N THR A 88 12.98 2.31 7.37
CA THR A 88 13.49 3.39 8.22
C THR A 88 14.04 2.83 9.53
N PHE A 89 13.32 1.89 10.17
CA PHE A 89 13.77 1.21 11.37
C PHE A 89 15.10 0.47 11.14
N LEU A 90 15.19 -0.32 10.06
CA LEU A 90 16.40 -1.08 9.72
C LEU A 90 17.60 -0.16 9.50
N ALA A 91 17.42 0.96 8.79
CA ALA A 91 18.48 1.95 8.57
C ALA A 91 18.97 2.57 9.88
N LEU A 92 18.07 2.90 10.79
CA LEU A 92 18.39 3.46 12.11
C LEU A 92 19.04 2.41 13.03
N ALA A 93 18.53 1.19 13.03
CA ALA A 93 19.07 0.06 13.80
C ALA A 93 20.51 -0.26 13.36
N ALA A 94 20.74 -0.37 12.05
CA ALA A 94 22.08 -0.58 11.49
C ALA A 94 23.06 0.52 11.91
N LYS A 95 22.64 1.78 11.85
CA LYS A 95 23.44 2.94 12.30
C LYS A 95 23.75 2.90 13.79
N ALA A 96 22.84 2.33 14.60
CA ALA A 96 23.02 2.16 16.05
C ALA A 96 23.82 0.88 16.40
N GLY A 97 24.21 0.06 15.42
CA GLY A 97 24.91 -1.19 15.66
C GLY A 97 24.00 -2.31 16.19
N TRP A 98 22.70 -2.24 15.98
CA TRP A 98 21.74 -3.27 16.38
C TRP A 98 21.69 -4.38 15.34
N PRO A 99 22.06 -5.61 15.66
CA PRO A 99 22.10 -6.71 14.71
C PRO A 99 20.71 -7.32 14.52
N VAL A 100 19.89 -6.69 13.68
CA VAL A 100 18.54 -7.17 13.37
C VAL A 100 18.63 -8.42 12.49
N ALA A 101 18.10 -9.54 12.97
CA ALA A 101 18.04 -10.80 12.25
C ALA A 101 16.75 -10.93 11.40
N SER A 102 15.62 -10.43 11.92
CA SER A 102 14.35 -10.42 11.17
C SER A 102 13.42 -9.31 11.65
N TYR A 103 12.55 -8.89 10.75
CA TYR A 103 11.45 -7.97 11.01
C TYR A 103 10.18 -8.58 10.41
N HIS A 104 9.13 -8.66 11.19
CA HIS A 104 7.81 -9.10 10.74
C HIS A 104 6.78 -8.09 11.24
N ASP A 105 5.87 -7.70 10.38
CA ASP A 105 4.79 -6.78 10.73
C ASP A 105 3.46 -7.31 10.21
N TYR A 106 2.43 -7.16 11.02
CA TYR A 106 1.04 -7.33 10.62
C TYR A 106 0.38 -5.96 10.71
N ALA A 107 0.08 -5.37 9.54
CA ALA A 107 -0.45 -4.02 9.44
C ALA A 107 -1.94 -4.03 9.07
N GLU A 108 -2.74 -3.23 9.77
CA GLU A 108 -4.19 -3.15 9.57
C GLU A 108 -4.60 -1.71 9.29
N ALA A 109 -5.38 -1.49 8.22
CA ALA A 109 -6.04 -0.22 7.93
C ALA A 109 -7.50 -0.27 8.36
N HIS A 110 -7.95 0.77 9.06
CA HIS A 110 -9.32 0.88 9.56
C HIS A 110 -10.07 2.01 8.88
N LEU A 111 -11.20 1.66 8.27
CA LEU A 111 -12.11 2.61 7.65
C LEU A 111 -13.05 3.23 8.70
N GLY A 112 -13.30 4.52 8.55
CA GLY A 112 -14.21 5.27 9.40
C GLY A 112 -14.59 6.60 8.76
N LYS A 113 -15.43 7.37 9.45
CA LYS A 113 -15.76 8.73 9.02
C LYS A 113 -14.74 9.71 9.58
N ASN A 114 -14.14 10.51 8.71
CA ASN A 114 -13.29 11.62 9.12
C ASN A 114 -14.12 12.78 9.71
N ALA A 115 -13.46 13.84 10.16
CA ALA A 115 -14.12 15.01 10.75
C ALA A 115 -15.13 15.73 9.81
N LYS A 116 -15.05 15.45 8.50
CA LYS A 116 -15.99 15.98 7.49
C LYS A 116 -17.13 15.01 7.20
N GLY A 117 -17.22 13.88 7.90
CA GLY A 117 -18.23 12.85 7.69
C GLY A 117 -17.99 11.96 6.45
N GLN A 118 -16.84 12.05 5.81
CA GLN A 118 -16.48 11.26 4.63
C GLN A 118 -15.81 9.97 5.06
N MET A 119 -16.08 8.87 4.35
CA MET A 119 -15.35 7.61 4.53
C MET A 119 -13.87 7.81 4.19
N SER A 120 -13.01 7.30 5.06
CA SER A 120 -11.55 7.46 4.96
C SER A 120 -10.87 6.33 5.74
N VAL A 121 -9.62 6.05 5.45
CA VAL A 121 -8.77 5.37 6.41
C VAL A 121 -8.50 6.34 7.54
N THR A 122 -8.99 6.02 8.74
CA THR A 122 -8.90 6.87 9.94
C THR A 122 -7.81 6.41 10.90
N ARG A 123 -7.40 5.14 10.80
CA ARG A 123 -6.35 4.55 11.64
C ARG A 123 -5.60 3.47 10.87
N ILE A 124 -4.30 3.36 11.13
CA ILE A 124 -3.46 2.23 10.69
C ILE A 124 -2.68 1.73 11.90
N ASP A 125 -2.81 0.45 12.18
CA ASP A 125 -2.11 -0.23 13.27
C ASP A 125 -0.97 -1.07 12.68
N LEU A 126 0.24 -0.90 13.22
CA LEU A 126 1.44 -1.67 12.92
C LEU A 126 1.78 -2.54 14.13
N HIS A 127 2.08 -3.82 13.89
CA HIS A 127 2.46 -4.80 14.93
C HIS A 127 3.86 -5.37 14.65
N PRO A 128 4.92 -4.56 14.72
CA PRO A 128 6.26 -4.99 14.34
C PRO A 128 6.88 -5.91 15.38
N VAL A 129 7.28 -7.09 14.96
CA VAL A 129 8.07 -8.03 15.74
C VAL A 129 9.49 -8.06 15.19
N VAL A 130 10.44 -7.55 15.99
CA VAL A 130 11.85 -7.50 15.62
C VAL A 130 12.63 -8.57 16.37
N ARG A 131 13.43 -9.36 15.67
CA ARG A 131 14.36 -10.32 16.24
C ARG A 131 15.79 -9.87 15.96
N PHE A 132 16.65 -10.09 16.90
CA PHE A 132 18.08 -9.76 16.84
C PHE A 132 18.93 -11.03 16.81
N ASP A 133 20.18 -10.90 16.45
CA ASP A 133 21.14 -11.99 16.50
C ASP A 133 21.28 -12.54 17.93
N HIS A 134 21.65 -13.82 18.00
CA HIS A 134 21.80 -14.51 19.27
C HIS A 134 22.79 -13.78 20.21
N GLY A 135 22.36 -13.60 21.45
CA GLY A 135 23.18 -12.93 22.49
C GLY A 135 23.04 -11.40 22.50
N PHE A 136 22.35 -10.77 21.54
CA PHE A 136 22.03 -9.36 21.62
C PHE A 136 20.72 -9.14 22.38
N GLY A 137 20.78 -8.31 23.40
CA GLY A 137 19.60 -7.94 24.21
C GLY A 137 19.36 -6.44 24.15
N ILE A 138 18.09 -6.06 24.04
CA ILE A 138 17.64 -4.67 24.13
C ILE A 138 16.41 -4.61 25.03
N ASP A 139 16.31 -3.56 25.85
CA ASP A 139 15.10 -3.35 26.65
C ASP A 139 13.93 -2.80 25.80
N ALA A 140 12.73 -3.04 26.29
CA ALA A 140 11.51 -2.61 25.60
C ALA A 140 11.43 -1.10 25.40
N ALA A 141 11.95 -0.31 26.33
CA ALA A 141 11.92 1.15 26.24
C ALA A 141 12.86 1.67 25.13
N ALA A 142 14.03 1.05 24.95
CA ALA A 142 14.94 1.40 23.87
C ALA A 142 14.36 0.98 22.49
N LEU A 143 13.72 -0.19 22.43
CA LEU A 143 13.03 -0.64 21.22
C LEU A 143 11.89 0.33 20.85
N ALA A 144 11.03 0.69 21.81
CA ALA A 144 9.95 1.65 21.60
C ALA A 144 10.46 3.01 21.09
N LYS A 145 11.54 3.54 21.69
CA LYS A 145 12.17 4.79 21.21
C LYS A 145 12.69 4.67 19.78
N MET A 146 13.18 3.49 19.37
CA MET A 146 13.64 3.29 17.99
C MET A 146 12.46 3.22 17.04
N GLN A 147 11.34 2.60 17.43
CA GLN A 147 10.09 2.59 16.66
C GLN A 147 9.55 4.01 16.48
N ASP A 148 9.45 4.80 17.56
CA ASP A 148 9.04 6.22 17.50
C ASP A 148 9.93 7.03 16.56
N ARG A 149 11.23 6.76 16.62
CA ARG A 149 12.18 7.45 15.74
C ARG A 149 11.98 7.04 14.29
N ALA A 150 11.76 5.75 14.02
CA ALA A 150 11.46 5.25 12.69
C ALA A 150 10.18 5.89 12.14
N HIS A 151 9.14 6.01 12.96
CA HIS A 151 7.89 6.68 12.60
C HIS A 151 8.14 8.14 12.18
N ARG A 152 8.88 8.92 12.96
CA ARG A 152 9.17 10.33 12.64
C ARG A 152 9.92 10.54 11.34
N TYR A 153 10.73 9.57 10.90
CA TYR A 153 11.49 9.65 9.66
C TYR A 153 10.87 8.83 8.51
N CYS A 154 9.72 8.20 8.73
CA CYS A 154 8.99 7.48 7.69
C CYS A 154 8.32 8.46 6.73
N PHE A 155 8.70 8.44 5.46
CA PHE A 155 8.16 9.36 4.45
C PHE A 155 6.66 9.16 4.24
N ILE A 156 6.19 7.91 4.24
CA ILE A 156 4.77 7.60 4.08
C ILE A 156 3.98 8.11 5.29
N ALA A 157 4.45 7.90 6.53
CA ALA A 157 3.79 8.44 7.71
C ALA A 157 3.66 9.97 7.65
N ASN A 158 4.73 10.65 7.21
CA ASN A 158 4.75 12.12 7.06
C ASN A 158 3.87 12.64 5.90
N THR A 159 3.42 11.75 5.00
CA THR A 159 2.55 12.10 3.87
C THR A 159 1.07 11.97 4.24
N LEU A 160 0.74 11.14 5.23
CA LEU A 160 -0.63 10.95 5.69
C LEU A 160 -1.16 12.21 6.37
N ALA A 161 -2.47 12.41 6.29
CA ALA A 161 -3.12 13.51 7.00
C ALA A 161 -2.96 13.33 8.52
N GLU A 162 -2.79 14.42 9.28
CA GLU A 162 -2.69 14.41 10.75
C GLU A 162 -3.89 13.76 11.45
N SER A 163 -5.03 13.66 10.74
CA SER A 163 -6.24 13.00 11.23
C SER A 163 -6.22 11.48 11.11
N VAL A 164 -5.21 10.91 10.49
CA VAL A 164 -5.01 9.45 10.43
C VAL A 164 -4.18 9.04 11.63
N GLU A 165 -4.78 8.29 12.54
CA GLU A 165 -4.09 7.74 13.71
C GLU A 165 -3.15 6.61 13.25
N ILE A 166 -1.91 6.62 13.71
CA ILE A 166 -0.93 5.55 13.45
C ILE A 166 -0.48 5.00 14.79
N ASN A 167 -0.78 3.74 15.05
CA ASN A 167 -0.37 3.03 16.25
C ASN A 167 0.74 2.04 15.91
N ILE A 168 1.78 1.99 16.75
CA ILE A 168 2.87 1.01 16.67
C ILE A 168 2.85 0.26 18.00
N MET A 169 2.40 -1.00 17.96
CA MET A 169 2.13 -1.84 19.13
C MET A 169 3.18 -2.91 19.34
#